data_0851cb1b0c1e21e92e76e453af8437c3
#
_entry.id   0851cb1b0c1e21e92e76e453af8437c3
#
_cell.length_a   1.000
_cell.length_b   1.000
_cell.length_c   1.000
_cell.angle_alpha   90.00
_cell.angle_beta   90.00
_cell.angle_gamma   90.00
#
_symmetry.space_group_name_H-M   'P 1'
#
loop_
_entity.id
_entity.type
_entity.pdbx_description
1 polymer ?
#
loop_
_entity_poly.entity_id
_entity_poly.type
_entity_poly.pdbx_seq_one_letter_code
_entity_poly.pdbx_strand_id
1 'polypeptide(L)'
;AIPHGTVIKDGRIIYDYDDAQVGGGFIGFDKNNKLILGRMTKEKAISIGMRDAIEFGPFLIVNGKPSFVKGDGGWGIAPRSAIAQRSDGIVLFVAINGRNYRSGILGIDMVDLTELLLNYGAVNAANLDGGTSSALLEGQELLNNPISSTGAQGVLRRIPTAWMVVE
;
A
#
# COMPACT_ATOMS: atom_id res chain seq x y z
N ALA A 1 -11.43 -13.54 -3.60
CA ALA A 1 -10.82 -12.31 -4.11
C ALA A 1 -9.74 -12.69 -5.11
N ILE A 2 -9.65 -11.94 -6.19
CA ILE A 2 -8.60 -12.06 -7.21
C ILE A 2 -7.87 -10.71 -7.29
N PRO A 3 -6.55 -10.68 -7.59
CA PRO A 3 -5.86 -9.41 -7.80
C PRO A 3 -6.45 -8.69 -9.02
N HIS A 4 -6.46 -7.37 -8.97
CA HIS A 4 -6.62 -6.52 -10.15
C HIS A 4 -5.24 -5.99 -10.51
N GLY A 5 -4.73 -6.36 -11.69
CA GLY A 5 -3.38 -6.04 -12.12
C GLY A 5 -2.37 -7.17 -11.92
N THR A 6 -1.13 -6.91 -12.31
CA THR A 6 -0.04 -7.88 -12.34
C THR A 6 0.54 -8.13 -10.94
N VAL A 7 0.87 -9.39 -10.64
CA VAL A 7 1.62 -9.79 -9.44
C VAL A 7 2.92 -10.45 -9.86
N ILE A 8 4.03 -9.93 -9.36
CA ILE A 8 5.39 -10.47 -9.56
C ILE A 8 5.85 -11.06 -8.24
N LYS A 9 6.39 -12.28 -8.29
CA LYS A 9 7.06 -12.93 -7.16
C LYS A 9 8.32 -13.65 -7.66
N ASP A 10 9.40 -13.51 -6.92
CA ASP A 10 10.72 -14.09 -7.26
C ASP A 10 11.15 -13.75 -8.71
N GLY A 11 10.89 -12.52 -9.16
CA GLY A 11 11.22 -12.04 -10.50
C GLY A 11 10.37 -12.64 -11.63
N ARG A 12 9.25 -13.28 -11.31
CA ARG A 12 8.34 -13.90 -12.28
C ARG A 12 6.93 -13.37 -12.14
N ILE A 13 6.25 -13.20 -13.24
CA ILE A 13 4.81 -12.89 -13.24
C ILE A 13 4.07 -14.17 -12.82
N ILE A 14 3.43 -14.12 -11.65
CA ILE A 14 2.62 -15.24 -11.13
C ILE A 14 1.12 -15.03 -11.35
N TYR A 15 0.72 -13.80 -11.57
CA TYR A 15 -0.64 -13.42 -11.93
C TYR A 15 -0.60 -12.24 -12.87
N ASP A 16 -1.37 -12.31 -13.92
CA ASP A 16 -1.46 -11.27 -14.95
C ASP A 16 -2.94 -11.04 -15.27
N TYR A 17 -3.41 -9.87 -14.89
CA TYR A 17 -4.75 -9.40 -15.21
C TYR A 17 -4.61 -8.06 -15.93
N ASP A 18 -4.91 -8.07 -17.21
CA ASP A 18 -4.84 -6.89 -18.06
C ASP A 18 -6.08 -6.01 -17.85
N ASP A 19 -6.16 -5.36 -16.70
CA ASP A 19 -7.17 -4.36 -16.40
C ASP A 19 -6.55 -2.97 -16.53
N ALA A 20 -6.82 -2.31 -17.64
CA ALA A 20 -6.41 -0.93 -17.89
C ALA A 20 -6.93 0.09 -16.83
N GLN A 21 -7.75 -0.37 -15.88
CA GLN A 21 -8.30 0.46 -14.81
C GLN A 21 -7.42 0.50 -13.55
N VAL A 22 -6.38 -0.34 -13.43
CA VAL A 22 -5.43 -0.27 -12.33
C VAL A 22 -4.42 0.85 -12.59
N GLY A 23 -4.83 2.07 -12.31
CA GLY A 23 -4.09 3.29 -12.65
C GLY A 23 -2.89 3.62 -11.78
N GLY A 24 -2.39 2.72 -10.92
CA GLY A 24 -1.33 3.02 -9.96
C GLY A 24 0.07 2.88 -10.53
N GLY A 25 0.37 1.77 -11.15
CA GLY A 25 1.69 1.31 -11.51
C GLY A 25 2.28 0.33 -10.50
N PHE A 26 3.55 -0.08 -10.70
CA PHE A 26 4.18 -1.09 -9.88
C PHE A 26 4.71 -0.56 -8.55
N ILE A 27 4.41 -1.27 -7.48
CA ILE A 27 4.96 -1.15 -6.14
C ILE A 27 5.71 -2.45 -5.88
N GLY A 28 7.03 -2.41 -5.68
CA GLY A 28 7.78 -3.64 -5.52
C GLY A 28 9.18 -3.46 -4.96
N PHE A 29 9.78 -4.56 -4.56
CA PHE A 29 11.14 -4.63 -4.08
C PHE A 29 12.06 -5.29 -5.11
N ASP A 30 13.27 -4.79 -5.23
CA ASP A 30 14.34 -5.48 -5.95
C ASP A 30 15.02 -6.55 -5.06
N LYS A 31 16.04 -7.21 -5.62
CA LYS A 31 16.84 -8.22 -4.90
C LYS A 31 17.63 -7.66 -3.69
N ASN A 32 17.80 -6.35 -3.60
CA ASN A 32 18.49 -5.68 -2.51
C ASN A 32 17.50 -5.12 -1.47
N ASN A 33 16.24 -5.53 -1.55
CA ASN A 33 15.14 -5.02 -0.71
C ASN A 33 14.91 -3.50 -0.83
N LYS A 34 15.22 -2.91 -1.99
CA LYS A 34 14.92 -1.51 -2.28
C LYS A 34 13.51 -1.40 -2.84
N LEU A 35 12.69 -0.56 -2.22
CA LEU A 35 11.34 -0.25 -2.69
C LEU A 35 11.40 0.61 -3.95
N ILE A 36 10.88 0.10 -5.03
CA ILE A 36 10.78 0.76 -6.34
C ILE A 36 9.31 1.04 -6.63
N LEU A 37 9.04 2.28 -7.01
CA LEU A 37 7.72 2.74 -7.44
C LEU A 37 7.84 3.26 -8.87
N GLY A 38 6.93 2.85 -9.75
CA GLY A 38 6.96 3.38 -11.11
C GLY A 38 5.78 2.96 -11.96
N ARG A 39 5.35 3.88 -12.83
CA ARG A 39 4.41 3.56 -13.91
C ARG A 39 5.20 3.00 -15.08
N MET A 40 5.03 1.73 -15.33
CA MET A 40 5.78 1.02 -16.38
C MET A 40 5.02 -0.22 -16.81
N THR A 41 5.46 -0.85 -17.89
CA THR A 41 4.92 -2.17 -18.28
C THR A 41 5.49 -3.28 -17.40
N LYS A 42 4.82 -4.42 -17.35
CA LYS A 42 5.25 -5.60 -16.60
C LYS A 42 6.62 -6.13 -17.07
N GLU A 43 6.87 -6.07 -18.39
CA GLU A 43 8.17 -6.44 -18.97
C GLU A 43 9.28 -5.51 -18.45
N LYS A 44 8.97 -4.22 -18.35
CA LYS A 44 9.91 -3.23 -17.81
C LYS A 44 10.16 -3.47 -16.32
N ALA A 45 9.13 -3.77 -15.53
CA ALA A 45 9.26 -4.09 -14.10
C ALA A 45 10.20 -5.30 -13.89
N ILE A 46 10.03 -6.38 -14.67
CA ILE A 46 10.96 -7.52 -14.67
C ILE A 46 12.37 -7.10 -15.09
N SER A 47 12.49 -6.32 -16.19
CA SER A 47 13.81 -5.96 -16.75
C SER A 47 14.66 -5.10 -15.82
N ILE A 48 14.03 -4.31 -14.93
CA ILE A 48 14.73 -3.51 -13.92
C ILE A 48 14.99 -4.27 -12.61
N GLY A 49 14.62 -5.56 -12.56
CA GLY A 49 14.91 -6.46 -11.46
C GLY A 49 13.94 -6.38 -10.28
N MET A 50 12.68 -6.00 -10.49
CA MET A 50 11.67 -6.17 -9.44
C MET A 50 11.54 -7.65 -9.09
N ARG A 51 11.82 -8.00 -7.83
CA ARG A 51 11.72 -9.35 -7.30
C ARG A 51 10.28 -9.68 -6.94
N ASP A 52 9.69 -8.85 -6.10
CA ASP A 52 8.31 -8.97 -5.65
C ASP A 52 7.60 -7.65 -5.91
N ALA A 53 6.46 -7.66 -6.61
CA ALA A 53 5.72 -6.46 -6.94
C ALA A 53 4.24 -6.72 -7.18
N ILE A 54 3.46 -5.68 -6.98
CA ILE A 54 2.04 -5.62 -7.34
C ILE A 54 1.79 -4.34 -8.14
N GLU A 55 0.78 -4.37 -9.00
CA GLU A 55 0.21 -3.15 -9.55
C GLU A 55 -0.83 -2.60 -8.60
N PHE A 56 -0.60 -1.40 -8.09
CA PHE A 56 -1.53 -0.67 -7.24
C PHE A 56 -1.16 0.82 -7.15
N GLY A 57 -1.94 1.58 -6.37
CA GLY A 57 -1.66 2.99 -6.12
C GLY A 57 -2.75 3.69 -5.29
N PRO A 58 -2.63 4.99 -5.16
CA PRO A 58 -1.62 5.89 -5.74
C PRO A 58 -0.26 5.82 -5.02
N PHE A 59 0.79 6.32 -5.68
CA PHE A 59 2.06 6.60 -5.01
C PHE A 59 1.90 7.86 -4.15
N LEU A 60 2.46 7.82 -2.95
CA LEU A 60 2.40 8.91 -1.98
C LEU A 60 3.68 9.76 -1.99
N ILE A 61 4.82 9.10 -2.02
CA ILE A 61 6.15 9.72 -2.05
C ILE A 61 7.00 8.98 -3.08
N VAL A 62 7.66 9.72 -3.96
CA VAL A 62 8.59 9.14 -4.95
C VAL A 62 9.90 9.92 -4.90
N ASN A 63 10.99 9.22 -4.55
CA ASN A 63 12.32 9.80 -4.39
C ASN A 63 12.33 11.06 -3.50
N GLY A 64 11.65 10.99 -2.36
CA GLY A 64 11.55 12.05 -1.38
C GLY A 64 10.58 13.20 -1.76
N LYS A 65 9.89 13.10 -2.88
CA LYS A 65 8.93 14.11 -3.33
C LYS A 65 7.50 13.63 -3.08
N PRO A 66 6.68 14.39 -2.33
CA PRO A 66 5.29 14.06 -2.12
C PRO A 66 4.47 14.18 -3.41
N SER A 67 3.53 13.25 -3.61
CA SER A 67 2.56 13.29 -4.71
C SER A 67 1.31 14.09 -4.36
N PHE A 68 1.01 14.23 -3.06
CA PHE A 68 -0.13 14.96 -2.52
C PHE A 68 0.36 16.03 -1.55
N VAL A 69 0.00 17.30 -1.79
CA VAL A 69 0.49 18.44 -1.01
C VAL A 69 -0.63 19.37 -0.51
N LYS A 70 -1.87 19.13 -0.94
CA LYS A 70 -3.05 19.91 -0.54
C LYS A 70 -4.35 19.17 -0.85
N GLY A 71 -5.42 19.58 -0.17
CA GLY A 71 -6.73 18.95 -0.28
C GLY A 71 -6.76 17.60 0.45
N ASP A 72 -7.64 16.70 0.05
CA ASP A 72 -7.77 15.34 0.58
C ASP A 72 -7.20 14.27 -0.37
N GLY A 73 -6.57 14.71 -1.47
CA GLY A 73 -6.10 13.84 -2.54
C GLY A 73 -7.21 13.25 -3.41
N GLY A 74 -8.46 13.69 -3.24
CA GLY A 74 -9.63 13.20 -3.97
C GLY A 74 -10.15 11.83 -3.53
N TRP A 75 -9.60 11.26 -2.44
CA TRP A 75 -9.94 9.93 -1.94
C TRP A 75 -10.72 9.96 -0.62
N GLY A 76 -10.93 11.16 -0.06
CA GLY A 76 -11.59 11.37 1.23
C GLY A 76 -10.86 10.74 2.41
N ILE A 77 -11.46 10.89 3.60
CA ILE A 77 -10.96 10.32 4.85
C ILE A 77 -11.45 8.87 5.00
N ALA A 78 -10.53 7.93 5.19
CA ALA A 78 -10.85 6.51 5.34
C ALA A 78 -9.73 5.74 6.08
N PRO A 79 -9.98 4.49 6.53
CA PRO A 79 -8.91 3.57 6.89
C PRO A 79 -7.96 3.39 5.71
N ARG A 80 -6.64 3.39 5.98
CA ARG A 80 -5.61 3.26 4.95
C ARG A 80 -4.60 2.19 5.29
N SER A 81 -4.06 1.56 4.26
CA SER A 81 -2.83 0.80 4.35
C SER A 81 -1.79 1.42 3.43
N ALA A 82 -0.54 1.42 3.86
CA ALA A 82 0.56 1.90 3.05
C ALA A 82 1.82 1.08 3.30
N ILE A 83 2.68 1.06 2.30
CA ILE A 83 4.05 0.57 2.40
C ILE A 83 5.00 1.70 2.04
N ALA A 84 6.07 1.84 2.82
CA ALA A 84 7.06 2.87 2.58
C ALA A 84 8.47 2.37 2.91
N GLN A 85 9.48 3.09 2.42
CA GLN A 85 10.86 2.82 2.76
C GLN A 85 11.60 4.13 3.03
N ARG A 86 12.40 4.11 4.07
CA ARG A 86 13.31 5.19 4.47
C ARG A 86 14.64 5.10 3.69
N SER A 87 15.43 6.18 3.71
CA SER A 87 16.74 6.21 3.06
C SER A 87 17.75 5.24 3.67
N ASP A 88 17.59 4.85 4.93
CA ASP A 88 18.42 3.87 5.63
C ASP A 88 17.99 2.40 5.35
N GLY A 89 16.99 2.20 4.50
CA GLY A 89 16.50 0.88 4.10
C GLY A 89 15.38 0.32 4.96
N ILE A 90 15.04 0.95 6.09
CA ILE A 90 13.93 0.49 6.94
C ILE A 90 12.62 0.57 6.16
N VAL A 91 11.88 -0.54 6.15
CA VAL A 91 10.54 -0.63 5.54
C VAL A 91 9.48 -0.35 6.59
N LEU A 92 8.51 0.48 6.23
CA LEU A 92 7.38 0.83 7.08
C LEU A 92 6.11 0.17 6.52
N PHE A 93 5.47 -0.65 7.33
CA PHE A 93 4.11 -1.14 7.10
C PHE A 93 3.15 -0.30 7.94
N VAL A 94 2.17 0.29 7.29
CA VAL A 94 1.26 1.23 7.95
C VAL A 94 -0.18 0.79 7.75
N ALA A 95 -0.92 0.71 8.86
CA ALA A 95 -2.37 0.56 8.86
C ALA A 95 -3.00 1.65 9.73
N ILE A 96 -3.88 2.44 9.16
CA ILE A 96 -4.62 3.50 9.84
C ILE A 96 -6.05 3.02 10.07
N ASN A 97 -6.46 3.01 11.33
CA ASN A 97 -7.86 2.76 11.69
C ASN A 97 -8.77 3.89 11.21
N GLY A 98 -10.04 3.57 10.97
CA GLY A 98 -11.03 4.57 10.59
C GLY A 98 -12.44 4.02 10.62
N ARG A 99 -13.43 4.85 10.19
CA ARG A 99 -14.86 4.50 10.15
C ARG A 99 -15.48 4.17 11.51
N ASN A 100 -14.78 4.41 12.61
CA ASN A 100 -15.35 4.33 13.95
C ASN A 100 -15.87 5.71 14.39
N TYR A 101 -16.92 6.15 13.74
CA TYR A 101 -17.51 7.48 13.93
C TYR A 101 -17.95 7.75 15.38
N ARG A 102 -18.41 6.70 16.10
CA ARG A 102 -18.82 6.82 17.51
C ARG A 102 -17.66 7.15 18.45
N SER A 103 -16.46 6.70 18.11
CA SER A 103 -15.23 6.97 18.87
C SER A 103 -14.40 8.11 18.29
N GLY A 104 -14.89 8.82 17.28
CA GLY A 104 -14.17 9.90 16.61
C GLY A 104 -12.99 9.47 15.76
N ILE A 105 -12.82 8.17 15.49
CA ILE A 105 -11.73 7.63 14.66
C ILE A 105 -12.22 7.55 13.22
N LEU A 106 -11.93 8.58 12.43
CA LEU A 106 -12.45 8.73 11.07
C LEU A 106 -11.60 8.00 10.02
N GLY A 107 -10.29 8.01 10.21
CA GLY A 107 -9.28 7.60 9.23
C GLY A 107 -8.35 8.75 8.90
N ILE A 108 -7.73 8.68 7.73
CA ILE A 108 -6.78 9.68 7.24
C ILE A 108 -7.02 9.90 5.73
N ASP A 109 -6.77 11.10 5.24
CA ASP A 109 -6.73 11.38 3.81
C ASP A 109 -5.33 11.14 3.22
N MET A 110 -5.17 11.34 1.90
CA MET A 110 -3.89 11.05 1.23
C MET A 110 -2.82 12.09 1.51
N VAL A 111 -3.20 13.34 1.81
CA VAL A 111 -2.24 14.41 2.13
C VAL A 111 -1.65 14.18 3.50
N ASP A 112 -2.52 13.96 4.50
CA ASP A 112 -2.10 13.72 5.88
C ASP A 112 -1.30 12.40 5.99
N LEU A 113 -1.68 11.35 5.24
CA LEU A 113 -0.92 10.10 5.18
C LEU A 113 0.47 10.32 4.55
N THR A 114 0.54 11.15 3.51
CA THR A 114 1.82 11.50 2.87
C THR A 114 2.72 12.26 3.83
N GLU A 115 2.17 13.25 4.55
CA GLU A 115 2.90 14.03 5.56
C GLU A 115 3.37 13.14 6.73
N LEU A 116 2.50 12.27 7.22
CA LEU A 116 2.84 11.28 8.25
C LEU A 116 4.07 10.47 7.82
N LEU A 117 4.06 9.92 6.61
CA LEU A 117 5.15 9.09 6.11
C LEU A 117 6.44 9.87 5.88
N LEU A 118 6.37 11.14 5.43
CA LEU A 118 7.52 12.03 5.36
C LEU A 118 8.13 12.28 6.74
N ASN A 119 7.30 12.49 7.77
CA ASN A 119 7.75 12.68 9.15
C ASN A 119 8.44 11.44 9.73
N TYR A 120 8.09 10.23 9.24
CA TYR A 120 8.82 8.99 9.54
C TYR A 120 10.06 8.78 8.67
N GLY A 121 10.40 9.71 7.79
CA GLY A 121 11.61 9.67 6.96
C GLY A 121 11.46 8.83 5.69
N ALA A 122 10.25 8.56 5.24
CA ALA A 122 10.03 7.82 4.01
C ALA A 122 10.55 8.58 2.79
N VAL A 123 11.26 7.89 1.91
CA VAL A 123 11.72 8.41 0.61
C VAL A 123 10.92 7.83 -0.55
N ASN A 124 10.36 6.64 -0.38
CA ASN A 124 9.38 6.05 -1.28
C ASN A 124 8.20 5.54 -0.47
N ALA A 125 6.98 5.80 -0.91
CA ALA A 125 5.77 5.35 -0.25
C ALA A 125 4.62 5.19 -1.24
N ALA A 126 3.80 4.16 -1.03
CA ALA A 126 2.61 3.93 -1.82
C ALA A 126 1.43 3.53 -0.93
N ASN A 127 0.24 4.00 -1.31
CA ASN A 127 -1.01 3.53 -0.74
C ASN A 127 -1.31 2.12 -1.25
N LEU A 128 -1.83 1.30 -0.37
CA LEU A 128 -2.35 -0.04 -0.66
C LEU A 128 -3.88 -0.05 -0.53
N ASP A 129 -4.50 -1.22 -0.71
CA ASP A 129 -5.94 -1.36 -0.53
C ASP A 129 -6.31 -1.04 0.93
N GLY A 130 -7.19 -0.07 1.06
CA GLY A 130 -7.61 0.50 2.33
C GLY A 130 -9.01 0.07 2.78
N GLY A 131 -9.63 0.88 3.63
CA GLY A 131 -10.98 0.60 4.11
C GLY A 131 -11.05 -0.72 4.88
N THR A 132 -11.96 -1.61 4.48
CA THR A 132 -12.13 -2.94 5.09
C THR A 132 -10.92 -3.88 4.87
N SER A 133 -10.04 -3.53 3.93
CA SER A 133 -8.82 -4.31 3.65
C SER A 133 -7.61 -3.88 4.48
N SER A 134 -7.72 -2.79 5.26
CA SER A 134 -6.63 -2.31 6.11
C SER A 134 -6.40 -3.30 7.24
N ALA A 135 -5.39 -4.15 7.09
CA ALA A 135 -5.01 -5.13 8.11
C ALA A 135 -3.49 -5.16 8.27
N LEU A 136 -3.03 -5.14 9.51
CA LEU A 136 -1.65 -5.33 9.90
C LEU A 136 -1.59 -6.43 10.96
N LEU A 137 -0.80 -7.47 10.68
CA LEU A 137 -0.67 -8.62 11.57
C LEU A 137 0.80 -8.78 12.00
N GLU A 138 0.99 -9.22 13.22
CA GLU A 138 2.24 -9.76 13.73
C GLU A 138 1.99 -11.21 14.13
N GLY A 139 2.57 -12.15 13.37
CA GLY A 139 2.21 -13.55 13.46
C GLY A 139 0.71 -13.76 13.15
N GLN A 140 -0.06 -14.17 14.15
CA GLN A 140 -1.52 -14.35 14.04
C GLN A 140 -2.31 -13.23 14.75
N GLU A 141 -1.62 -12.27 15.35
CA GLU A 141 -2.25 -11.15 16.05
C GLU A 141 -2.56 -10.00 15.10
N LEU A 142 -3.79 -9.53 15.14
CA LEU A 142 -4.22 -8.36 14.38
C LEU A 142 -3.92 -7.08 15.17
N LEU A 143 -2.98 -6.28 14.70
CA LEU A 143 -2.50 -5.08 15.38
C LEU A 143 -3.40 -3.85 15.22
N ASN A 144 -4.30 -3.85 14.25
CA ASN A 144 -5.24 -2.77 14.02
C ASN A 144 -6.70 -3.25 14.13
N ASN A 145 -7.65 -2.32 14.07
CA ASN A 145 -9.08 -2.65 14.15
C ASN A 145 -9.77 -2.32 12.82
N PRO A 146 -9.79 -3.24 11.85
CA PRO A 146 -10.49 -3.01 10.59
C PRO A 146 -11.99 -2.91 10.82
N ILE A 147 -12.62 -1.93 10.17
CA ILE A 147 -14.06 -1.72 10.24
C ILE A 147 -14.63 -1.80 8.84
N SER A 148 -15.66 -2.63 8.67
CA SER A 148 -16.36 -2.79 7.42
C SER A 148 -17.12 -1.52 7.03
N SER A 149 -17.55 -1.42 5.77
CA SER A 149 -18.40 -0.33 5.30
C SER A 149 -19.77 -0.29 6.00
N THR A 150 -20.18 -1.40 6.62
CA THR A 150 -21.40 -1.50 7.42
C THR A 150 -21.19 -1.22 8.90
N GLY A 151 -19.95 -0.91 9.32
CA GLY A 151 -19.60 -0.60 10.72
C GLY A 151 -19.27 -1.81 11.59
N ALA A 152 -19.22 -3.02 11.05
CA ALA A 152 -18.76 -4.20 11.81
C ALA A 152 -17.25 -4.11 12.09
N GLN A 153 -16.86 -4.28 13.36
CA GLN A 153 -15.48 -4.16 13.84
C GLN A 153 -14.77 -5.51 13.82
N GLY A 154 -13.44 -5.48 13.63
CA GLY A 154 -12.61 -6.68 13.62
C GLY A 154 -12.88 -7.64 12.45
N VAL A 155 -13.63 -7.20 11.46
CA VAL A 155 -14.00 -8.03 10.31
C VAL A 155 -13.02 -7.80 9.18
N LEU A 156 -12.25 -8.85 8.89
CA LEU A 156 -11.39 -8.89 7.71
C LEU A 156 -12.19 -9.41 6.51
N ARG A 157 -12.05 -8.76 5.38
CA ARG A 157 -12.50 -9.34 4.11
C ARG A 157 -11.38 -10.23 3.52
N ARG A 158 -11.74 -11.10 2.61
CA ARG A 158 -10.74 -11.81 1.80
C ARG A 158 -10.02 -10.80 0.91
N ILE A 159 -8.70 -10.74 1.04
CA ILE A 159 -7.80 -9.92 0.23
C ILE A 159 -6.97 -10.83 -0.68
N PRO A 160 -6.65 -10.42 -1.91
CA PRO A 160 -5.98 -11.29 -2.88
C PRO A 160 -4.47 -11.38 -2.67
N THR A 161 -3.85 -10.37 -2.08
CA THR A 161 -2.40 -10.28 -1.90
C THR A 161 -2.08 -9.63 -0.55
N ALA A 162 -0.93 -9.96 0.01
CA ALA A 162 -0.38 -9.32 1.21
C ALA A 162 1.14 -9.16 1.06
N TRP A 163 1.68 -8.12 1.66
CA TRP A 163 3.11 -7.99 1.90
C TRP A 163 3.45 -8.71 3.20
N MET A 164 4.52 -9.50 3.19
CA MET A 164 4.98 -10.23 4.36
C MET A 164 6.47 -10.07 4.55
N VAL A 165 6.89 -9.99 5.81
CA VAL A 165 8.30 -10.17 6.20
C VAL A 165 8.47 -11.67 6.50
N VAL A 166 9.43 -12.29 5.87
CA VAL A 166 9.83 -13.68 6.11
C VAL A 166 11.29 -13.72 6.51
N GLU A 167 11.64 -14.63 7.41
CA GLU A 167 13.03 -14.90 7.81
C GLU A 167 13.78 -15.68 6.72
#